data_6b15c4ad4a8138d8df7ff30ca94c6ab5
#
_entry.id   6b15c4ad4a8138d8df7ff30ca94c6ab5
#
_cell.length_a   1.000
_cell.length_b   1.000
_cell.length_c   1.000
_cell.angle_alpha   90.00
_cell.angle_beta   90.00
_cell.angle_gamma   90.00
#
_symmetry.space_group_name_H-M   'P 1'
#
loop_
_entity.id
_entity.type
_entity.pdbx_description
1 polymer ?
#
loop_
_entity_poly.entity_id
_entity_poly.type
_entity_poly.pdbx_seq_one_letter_code
_entity_poly.pdbx_strand_id
1 'polypeptide(L)'
;MNKQKRIVKKENFMRKRDIQIATFGIACNLSLFLIKLYVGISSNSLAIYCDSVNNLGDTFSALIALFGFIFIIKSKXTKEKSSRVQALCSFIIGSIVAVTGGYCVYTGLERFMYPVLVSYSFKYAVLIILTACVKIVMAMVYIRSNRKSPSPVYKALILDSFLDFAITTMAVMGFFLIHKLNYAIDGVFGIVIGIIILTSAAKSVFQQAKFLIND
;
A
#
# COMPACT_ATOMS: atom_id res chain seq x y z
N MET A 1 -16.20 -32.71 -26.48
CA MET A 1 -15.48 -32.93 -25.19
C MET A 1 -14.17 -32.15 -25.05
N ASN A 2 -13.52 -31.74 -26.14
CA ASN A 2 -12.18 -31.10 -26.10
C ASN A 2 -12.18 -29.59 -25.78
N LYS A 3 -13.18 -28.83 -26.27
CA LYS A 3 -13.25 -27.36 -26.10
C LYS A 3 -13.54 -26.94 -24.65
N GLN A 4 -14.43 -27.64 -23.96
CA GLN A 4 -14.81 -27.38 -22.57
C GLN A 4 -13.65 -27.67 -21.61
N LYS A 5 -12.92 -28.76 -21.80
CA LYS A 5 -11.71 -29.09 -21.01
C LYS A 5 -10.60 -28.04 -21.17
N ARG A 6 -10.44 -27.47 -22.37
CA ARG A 6 -9.46 -26.40 -22.65
C ARG A 6 -9.85 -25.10 -21.93
N ILE A 7 -11.14 -24.74 -21.90
CA ILE A 7 -11.64 -23.54 -21.21
C ILE A 7 -11.40 -23.66 -19.70
N VAL A 8 -11.80 -24.78 -19.10
CA VAL A 8 -11.61 -25.03 -17.64
C VAL A 8 -10.11 -25.02 -17.29
N LYS A 9 -9.25 -25.62 -18.11
CA LYS A 9 -7.80 -25.64 -17.89
C LYS A 9 -7.21 -24.21 -17.96
N LYS A 10 -7.69 -23.39 -18.90
CA LYS A 10 -7.25 -21.98 -19.04
C LYS A 10 -7.70 -21.14 -17.85
N GLU A 11 -8.93 -21.30 -17.37
CA GLU A 11 -9.47 -20.63 -16.19
C GLU A 11 -8.69 -20.98 -14.92
N ASN A 12 -8.43 -22.26 -14.71
CA ASN A 12 -7.65 -22.73 -13.56
C ASN A 12 -6.21 -22.22 -13.60
N PHE A 13 -5.59 -22.14 -14.77
CA PHE A 13 -4.24 -21.60 -14.95
C PHE A 13 -4.20 -20.09 -14.63
N MET A 14 -5.17 -19.33 -15.14
CA MET A 14 -5.27 -17.89 -14.85
C MET A 14 -5.47 -17.63 -13.36
N ARG A 15 -6.35 -18.40 -12.72
CA ARG A 15 -6.64 -18.32 -11.29
C ARG A 15 -5.40 -18.58 -10.42
N LYS A 16 -4.60 -19.61 -10.73
CA LYS A 16 -3.35 -19.92 -9.99
C LYS A 16 -2.35 -18.76 -10.10
N ARG A 17 -2.21 -18.20 -11.29
CA ARG A 17 -1.31 -17.06 -11.53
C ARG A 17 -1.75 -15.82 -10.75
N ASP A 18 -3.03 -15.54 -10.70
CA ASP A 18 -3.55 -14.34 -10.00
C ASP A 18 -3.32 -14.47 -8.48
N ILE A 19 -3.47 -15.68 -7.92
CA ILE A 19 -3.14 -15.96 -6.51
C ILE A 19 -1.63 -15.76 -6.27
N GLN A 20 -0.77 -16.26 -7.14
CA GLN A 20 0.69 -16.12 -7.02
C GLN A 20 1.09 -14.62 -7.04
N ILE A 21 0.48 -13.83 -7.92
CA ILE A 21 0.76 -12.39 -8.04
C ILE A 21 0.26 -11.65 -6.78
N ALA A 22 -0.90 -12.00 -6.25
CA ALA A 22 -1.43 -11.43 -5.01
C ALA A 22 -0.50 -11.77 -3.82
N THR A 23 -0.07 -13.01 -3.71
CA THR A 23 0.86 -13.45 -2.64
C THR A 23 2.21 -12.73 -2.77
N PHE A 24 2.73 -12.58 -3.99
CA PHE A 24 3.95 -11.80 -4.26
C PHE A 24 3.79 -10.35 -3.80
N GLY A 25 2.66 -9.70 -4.13
CA GLY A 25 2.36 -8.32 -3.69
C GLY A 25 2.33 -8.18 -2.18
N ILE A 26 1.65 -9.11 -1.49
CA ILE A 26 1.57 -9.14 -0.02
C ILE A 26 2.99 -9.27 0.58
N ALA A 27 3.78 -10.23 0.11
CA ALA A 27 5.14 -10.47 0.61
C ALA A 27 6.03 -9.24 0.40
N CYS A 28 5.97 -8.62 -0.78
CA CYS A 28 6.71 -7.41 -1.08
C CYS A 28 6.29 -6.25 -0.16
N ASN A 29 4.99 -5.94 -0.07
CA ASN A 29 4.50 -4.82 0.75
C ASN A 29 4.83 -5.01 2.23
N LEU A 30 4.72 -6.24 2.75
CA LEU A 30 5.09 -6.54 4.13
C LEU A 30 6.59 -6.34 4.37
N SER A 31 7.44 -6.79 3.43
CA SER A 31 8.90 -6.58 3.50
C SER A 31 9.24 -5.09 3.45
N LEU A 32 8.60 -4.34 2.54
CA LEU A 32 8.78 -2.90 2.42
C LEU A 32 8.36 -2.17 3.70
N PHE A 33 7.21 -2.55 4.29
CA PHE A 33 6.76 -2.02 5.57
C PHE A 33 7.83 -2.20 6.65
N LEU A 34 8.33 -3.44 6.82
CA LEU A 34 9.31 -3.75 7.87
C LEU A 34 10.63 -2.97 7.69
N ILE A 35 11.14 -2.89 6.46
CA ILE A 35 12.38 -2.15 6.15
C ILE A 35 12.19 -0.65 6.43
N LYS A 36 11.09 -0.06 5.92
CA LYS A 36 10.80 1.37 6.09
C LYS A 36 10.52 1.69 7.57
N LEU A 37 9.79 0.82 8.28
CA LEU A 37 9.52 0.99 9.71
C LEU A 37 10.82 1.01 10.50
N TYR A 38 11.71 0.05 10.24
CA TYR A 38 13.03 -0.01 10.87
C TYR A 38 13.81 1.29 10.63
N VAL A 39 13.89 1.73 9.38
CA VAL A 39 14.63 2.96 9.04
C VAL A 39 13.94 4.19 9.65
N GLY A 40 12.61 4.31 9.56
CA GLY A 40 11.85 5.43 10.10
C GLY A 40 12.07 5.61 11.60
N ILE A 41 11.99 4.51 12.36
CA ILE A 41 12.22 4.51 13.80
C ILE A 41 13.71 4.80 14.11
N SER A 42 14.63 4.09 13.47
CA SER A 42 16.08 4.20 13.74
C SER A 42 16.65 5.57 13.37
N SER A 43 16.11 6.21 12.33
CA SER A 43 16.53 7.56 11.91
C SER A 43 15.72 8.66 12.58
N ASN A 44 14.61 8.32 13.25
CA ASN A 44 13.62 9.28 13.77
C ASN A 44 13.01 10.14 12.67
N SER A 45 12.85 9.58 11.43
CA SER A 45 12.23 10.31 10.32
C SER A 45 10.73 10.00 10.26
N LEU A 46 9.91 11.05 10.43
CA LEU A 46 8.44 10.95 10.33
C LEU A 46 8.01 10.61 8.90
N ALA A 47 8.62 11.23 7.90
CA ALA A 47 8.29 11.00 6.50
C ALA A 47 8.45 9.52 6.13
N ILE A 48 9.56 8.89 6.54
CA ILE A 48 9.81 7.45 6.27
C ILE A 48 8.85 6.57 7.08
N TYR A 49 8.58 6.94 8.34
CA TYR A 49 7.62 6.23 9.19
C TYR A 49 6.22 6.22 8.55
N CYS A 50 5.72 7.38 8.09
CA CYS A 50 4.40 7.50 7.45
C CYS A 50 4.34 6.67 6.16
N ASP A 51 5.40 6.68 5.35
CA ASP A 51 5.52 5.86 4.14
C ASP A 51 5.48 4.35 4.50
N SER A 52 6.06 3.94 5.65
CA SER A 52 5.98 2.54 6.09
C SER A 52 4.53 2.14 6.40
N VAL A 53 3.79 2.99 7.11
CA VAL A 53 2.38 2.70 7.48
C VAL A 53 1.50 2.57 6.22
N ASN A 54 1.77 3.35 5.18
CA ASN A 54 1.08 3.19 3.89
C ASN A 54 1.23 1.75 3.36
N ASN A 55 2.45 1.22 3.32
CA ASN A 55 2.73 -0.15 2.87
C ASN A 55 2.05 -1.22 3.74
N LEU A 56 1.86 -0.94 5.04
CA LEU A 56 1.11 -1.84 5.93
C LEU A 56 -0.38 -1.87 5.54
N GLY A 57 -0.96 -0.72 5.25
CA GLY A 57 -2.34 -0.60 4.75
C GLY A 57 -2.55 -1.40 3.47
N ASP A 58 -1.61 -1.31 2.52
CA ASP A 58 -1.62 -2.06 1.26
C ASP A 58 -1.54 -3.57 1.51
N THR A 59 -0.69 -3.98 2.47
CA THR A 59 -0.55 -5.39 2.86
C THR A 59 -1.88 -5.95 3.36
N PHE A 60 -2.55 -5.24 4.26
CA PHE A 60 -3.85 -5.67 4.80
C PHE A 60 -4.94 -5.67 3.73
N SER A 61 -4.97 -4.66 2.87
CA SER A 61 -5.94 -4.58 1.74
C SER A 61 -5.78 -5.78 0.80
N ALA A 62 -4.54 -6.12 0.47
CA ALA A 62 -4.22 -7.28 -0.39
C ALA A 62 -4.58 -8.61 0.30
N LEU A 63 -4.34 -8.73 1.62
CA LEU A 63 -4.73 -9.92 2.40
C LEU A 63 -6.26 -10.11 2.40
N ILE A 64 -7.04 -9.05 2.62
CA ILE A 64 -8.49 -9.09 2.59
C ILE A 64 -8.99 -9.56 1.21
N ALA A 65 -8.42 -9.00 0.14
CA ALA A 65 -8.77 -9.39 -1.23
C ALA A 65 -8.47 -10.88 -1.46
N LEU A 66 -7.31 -11.35 -1.02
CA LEU A 66 -6.91 -12.77 -1.16
C LEU A 66 -7.82 -13.69 -0.35
N PHE A 67 -8.09 -13.37 0.92
CA PHE A 67 -8.98 -14.16 1.78
C PHE A 67 -10.41 -14.18 1.23
N GLY A 68 -10.92 -13.07 0.75
CA GLY A 68 -12.22 -13.01 0.12
C GLY A 68 -12.31 -13.90 -1.11
N PHE A 69 -11.24 -13.91 -1.91
CA PHE A 69 -11.14 -14.77 -3.09
C PHE A 69 -11.17 -16.26 -2.70
N ILE A 70 -10.40 -16.64 -1.67
CA ILE A 70 -10.35 -18.02 -1.16
C ILE A 70 -11.70 -18.42 -0.56
N PHE A 71 -12.34 -17.51 0.16
CA PHE A 71 -13.65 -17.73 0.79
C PHE A 71 -14.75 -18.01 -0.25
N ILE A 72 -14.78 -17.24 -1.34
CA ILE A 72 -15.72 -17.47 -2.46
C ILE A 72 -15.53 -18.85 -3.08
N ILE A 73 -14.26 -19.31 -3.14
CA ILE A 73 -13.92 -20.62 -3.73
C ILE A 73 -14.39 -21.80 -2.84
N LYS A 74 -14.15 -21.69 -1.54
CA LYS A 74 -14.39 -22.81 -0.59
C LYS A 74 -15.84 -22.85 -0.05
N SER A 75 -16.45 -21.70 0.12
CA SER A 75 -17.79 -21.55 0.71
C SER A 75 -18.83 -21.45 -0.41
N LYS A 76 -19.94 -22.16 -0.27
CA LYS A 76 -21.11 -22.00 -1.15
C LYS A 76 -21.82 -20.65 -0.95
N UNK A 77 -21.23 -19.66 -0.23
CA UNK A 77 -21.70 -18.61 -0.03
C UNK A 77 -21.90 -17.94 -1.15
N THR A 78 -22.84 -17.24 -1.07
CA THR A 78 -23.15 -16.33 -2.15
C THR A 78 -22.02 -15.29 -2.31
N LYS A 79 -21.71 -14.93 -3.51
CA LYS A 79 -20.72 -13.87 -3.86
C LYS A 79 -21.03 -12.58 -3.10
N GLU A 80 -22.29 -12.27 -2.89
CA GLU A 80 -22.78 -11.10 -2.17
C GLU A 80 -22.29 -11.06 -0.72
N LYS A 81 -22.45 -12.15 0.04
CA LYS A 81 -21.99 -12.22 1.44
C LYS A 81 -20.47 -12.03 1.54
N SER A 82 -19.73 -12.61 0.62
CA SER A 82 -18.26 -12.45 0.57
C SER A 82 -17.87 -10.99 0.29
N SER A 83 -18.58 -10.31 -0.63
CA SER A 83 -18.31 -8.91 -0.96
C SER A 83 -18.60 -7.98 0.22
N ARG A 84 -19.69 -8.24 0.98
CA ARG A 84 -20.01 -7.46 2.18
C ARG A 84 -18.96 -7.62 3.29
N VAL A 85 -18.49 -8.85 3.52
CA VAL A 85 -17.42 -9.11 4.51
C VAL A 85 -16.12 -8.40 4.09
N GLN A 86 -15.75 -8.48 2.80
CA GLN A 86 -14.57 -7.76 2.28
C GLN A 86 -14.73 -6.25 2.47
N ALA A 87 -15.90 -5.69 2.14
CA ALA A 87 -16.17 -4.25 2.28
C ALA A 87 -16.07 -3.82 3.75
N LEU A 88 -16.61 -4.61 4.69
CA LEU A 88 -16.53 -4.34 6.12
C LEU A 88 -15.06 -4.35 6.61
N CYS A 89 -14.30 -5.37 6.24
CA CYS A 89 -12.88 -5.46 6.59
C CYS A 89 -12.09 -4.29 5.99
N SER A 90 -12.34 -3.95 4.73
CA SER A 90 -11.70 -2.82 4.05
C SER A 90 -12.08 -1.48 4.69
N PHE A 91 -13.33 -1.33 5.14
CA PHE A 91 -13.80 -0.16 5.89
C PHE A 91 -13.01 0.00 7.20
N ILE A 92 -12.88 -1.08 7.98
CA ILE A 92 -12.17 -1.07 9.27
C ILE A 92 -10.69 -0.70 9.05
N ILE A 93 -10.01 -1.38 8.11
CA ILE A 93 -8.59 -1.13 7.84
C ILE A 93 -8.39 0.29 7.30
N GLY A 94 -9.23 0.71 6.35
CA GLY A 94 -9.20 2.07 5.82
C GLY A 94 -9.37 3.13 6.91
N SER A 95 -10.24 2.88 7.89
CA SER A 95 -10.44 3.79 9.03
C SER A 95 -9.17 3.87 9.90
N ILE A 96 -8.51 2.75 10.16
CA ILE A 96 -7.23 2.73 10.91
C ILE A 96 -6.16 3.51 10.15
N VAL A 97 -6.05 3.28 8.83
CA VAL A 97 -5.08 3.98 7.96
C VAL A 97 -5.39 5.48 7.92
N ALA A 98 -6.67 5.88 7.89
CA ALA A 98 -7.07 7.29 7.91
C ALA A 98 -6.64 7.97 9.23
N VAL A 99 -6.88 7.31 10.37
CA VAL A 99 -6.45 7.80 11.69
C VAL A 99 -4.92 7.97 11.71
N THR A 100 -4.19 7.01 11.16
CA THR A 100 -2.71 7.07 11.09
C THR A 100 -2.25 8.21 10.17
N GLY A 101 -2.93 8.42 9.04
CA GLY A 101 -2.66 9.56 8.15
C GLY A 101 -2.86 10.89 8.88
N GLY A 102 -3.95 11.02 9.65
CA GLY A 102 -4.21 12.17 10.52
C GLY A 102 -3.12 12.37 11.58
N TYR A 103 -2.67 11.29 12.20
CA TYR A 103 -1.55 11.30 13.16
C TYR A 103 -0.25 11.80 12.49
N CYS A 104 0.02 11.37 11.24
CA CYS A 104 1.19 11.83 10.49
C CYS A 104 1.12 13.35 10.22
N VAL A 105 -0.07 13.87 9.86
CA VAL A 105 -0.26 15.30 9.66
C VAL A 105 -0.04 16.07 10.97
N TYR A 106 -0.66 15.61 12.05
CA TYR A 106 -0.54 16.24 13.37
C TYR A 106 0.93 16.31 13.84
N THR A 107 1.61 15.16 13.84
CA THR A 107 3.02 15.06 14.24
C THR A 107 3.93 15.84 13.29
N GLY A 108 3.58 15.88 12.00
CA GLY A 108 4.30 16.67 11.00
C GLY A 108 4.23 18.17 11.31
N LEU A 109 3.06 18.67 11.70
CA LEU A 109 2.88 20.07 12.13
C LEU A 109 3.70 20.35 13.40
N GLU A 110 3.67 19.44 14.37
CA GLU A 110 4.46 19.55 15.59
C GLU A 110 5.96 19.61 15.28
N ARG A 111 6.47 18.71 14.41
CA ARG A 111 7.88 18.69 14.00
C ARG A 111 8.28 19.91 13.13
N PHE A 112 7.32 20.49 12.42
CA PHE A 112 7.57 21.72 11.66
C PHE A 112 7.78 22.91 12.62
N MET A 113 6.96 23.00 13.69
CA MET A 113 7.06 24.06 14.70
C MET A 113 8.22 23.81 15.68
N TYR A 114 8.43 22.57 16.07
CA TYR A 114 9.46 22.14 17.02
C TYR A 114 10.33 21.05 16.39
N PRO A 115 11.31 21.41 15.55
CA PRO A 115 12.10 20.45 14.80
C PRO A 115 12.86 19.48 15.71
N VAL A 116 12.75 18.19 15.40
CA VAL A 116 13.40 17.09 16.15
C VAL A 116 14.57 16.56 15.32
N LEU A 117 15.64 16.19 16.02
CA LEU A 117 16.84 15.61 15.39
C LEU A 117 16.49 14.33 14.62
N VAL A 118 16.84 14.32 13.34
CA VAL A 118 16.74 13.16 12.46
C VAL A 118 18.17 12.68 12.18
N SER A 119 18.41 11.40 12.45
CA SER A 119 19.73 10.77 12.31
C SER A 119 19.95 10.35 10.85
N TYR A 120 20.60 11.20 10.08
CA TYR A 120 20.95 10.87 8.70
C TYR A 120 22.06 9.81 8.69
N SER A 121 21.86 8.76 7.88
CA SER A 121 22.89 7.77 7.57
C SER A 121 22.76 7.36 6.11
N PHE A 122 23.89 7.27 5.42
CA PHE A 122 23.95 6.81 4.04
C PHE A 122 23.34 5.40 3.91
N LYS A 123 23.54 4.53 4.90
CA LYS A 123 22.95 3.18 4.92
C LYS A 123 21.41 3.23 4.86
N TYR A 124 20.79 4.14 5.64
CA TYR A 124 19.34 4.33 5.64
C TYR A 124 18.85 4.85 4.29
N ALA A 125 19.54 5.83 3.70
CA ALA A 125 19.21 6.36 2.38
C ALA A 125 19.22 5.25 1.32
N VAL A 126 20.24 4.42 1.31
CA VAL A 126 20.35 3.28 0.37
C VAL A 126 19.20 2.30 0.57
N LEU A 127 18.88 1.95 1.83
CA LEU A 127 17.76 1.03 2.12
C LEU A 127 16.44 1.55 1.58
N ILE A 128 16.14 2.85 1.78
CA ILE A 128 14.86 3.43 1.29
C ILE A 128 14.85 3.51 -0.24
N ILE A 129 15.97 3.86 -0.88
CA ILE A 129 16.07 3.85 -2.35
C ILE A 129 15.81 2.44 -2.89
N LEU A 130 16.35 1.40 -2.25
CA LEU A 130 16.08 0.01 -2.64
C LEU A 130 14.58 -0.32 -2.53
N THR A 131 13.89 0.20 -1.51
CA THR A 131 12.43 -0.01 -1.40
C THR A 131 11.67 0.65 -2.56
N ALA A 132 12.09 1.84 -3.00
CA ALA A 132 11.52 2.51 -4.18
C ALA A 132 11.73 1.66 -5.46
N CYS A 133 12.94 1.10 -5.63
CA CYS A 133 13.24 0.21 -6.76
C CYS A 133 12.32 -1.04 -6.76
N VAL A 134 12.04 -1.61 -5.58
CA VAL A 134 11.12 -2.76 -5.47
C VAL A 134 9.72 -2.37 -5.97
N LYS A 135 9.21 -1.16 -5.66
CA LYS A 135 7.89 -0.69 -6.15
C LYS A 135 7.87 -0.60 -7.68
N ILE A 136 8.96 -0.18 -8.33
CA ILE A 136 9.07 -0.17 -9.80
C ILE A 136 9.00 -1.62 -10.34
N VAL A 137 9.71 -2.55 -9.71
CA VAL A 137 9.69 -3.98 -10.11
C VAL A 137 8.26 -4.54 -9.95
N MET A 138 7.56 -4.21 -8.85
CA MET A 138 6.17 -4.62 -8.64
C MET A 138 5.27 -4.07 -9.75
N ALA A 139 5.39 -2.77 -10.08
CA ALA A 139 4.64 -2.15 -11.17
C ALA A 139 4.87 -2.90 -12.51
N MET A 140 6.14 -3.22 -12.82
CA MET A 140 6.49 -3.96 -14.05
C MET A 140 5.85 -5.36 -14.08
N VAL A 141 5.86 -6.08 -12.95
CA VAL A 141 5.20 -7.39 -12.82
C VAL A 141 3.69 -7.27 -13.08
N TYR A 142 3.05 -6.25 -12.48
CA TYR A 142 1.62 -6.02 -12.64
C TYR A 142 1.26 -5.60 -14.09
N ILE A 143 2.07 -4.73 -14.73
CA ILE A 143 1.90 -4.33 -16.14
C ILE A 143 1.98 -5.57 -17.06
N ARG A 144 3.02 -6.41 -16.86
CA ARG A 144 3.20 -7.63 -17.64
C ARG A 144 2.02 -8.59 -17.47
N SER A 145 1.49 -8.68 -16.25
CA SER A 145 0.33 -9.53 -15.94
C SER A 145 -0.96 -8.98 -16.54
N ASN A 146 -1.15 -7.66 -16.49
CA ASN A 146 -2.31 -6.99 -17.09
C ASN A 146 -2.33 -7.14 -18.63
N ARG A 147 -1.16 -7.11 -19.27
CA ARG A 147 -1.06 -7.35 -20.72
C ARG A 147 -1.52 -8.77 -21.10
N LYS A 148 -1.26 -9.77 -20.25
CA LYS A 148 -1.65 -11.18 -20.49
C LYS A 148 -3.13 -11.45 -20.16
N SER A 149 -3.67 -10.74 -19.17
CA SER A 149 -5.05 -10.89 -18.69
C SER A 149 -5.53 -9.54 -18.17
N PRO A 150 -6.07 -8.69 -19.06
CA PRO A 150 -6.54 -7.36 -18.65
C PRO A 150 -7.59 -7.43 -17.55
N SER A 151 -7.38 -6.67 -16.47
CA SER A 151 -8.27 -6.65 -15.30
C SER A 151 -8.23 -5.28 -14.62
N PRO A 152 -9.38 -4.77 -14.14
CA PRO A 152 -9.40 -3.56 -13.31
C PRO A 152 -8.51 -3.68 -12.07
N VAL A 153 -8.38 -4.88 -11.50
CA VAL A 153 -7.53 -5.14 -10.33
C VAL A 153 -6.06 -4.84 -10.66
N TYR A 154 -5.56 -5.33 -11.80
CA TYR A 154 -4.16 -5.05 -12.20
C TYR A 154 -3.93 -3.57 -12.47
N LYS A 155 -4.92 -2.86 -13.05
CA LYS A 155 -4.81 -1.40 -13.27
C LYS A 155 -4.70 -0.66 -11.93
N ALA A 156 -5.49 -1.06 -10.94
CA ALA A 156 -5.43 -0.49 -9.59
C ALA A 156 -4.05 -0.75 -8.94
N LEU A 157 -3.55 -2.00 -8.99
CA LEU A 157 -2.24 -2.37 -8.42
C LEU A 157 -1.07 -1.63 -9.10
N ILE A 158 -1.16 -1.37 -10.40
CA ILE A 158 -0.16 -0.59 -11.15
C ILE A 158 -0.15 0.85 -10.63
N LEU A 159 -1.33 1.48 -10.56
CA LEU A 159 -1.46 2.85 -10.08
C LEU A 159 -0.94 2.97 -8.64
N ASP A 160 -1.35 2.06 -7.78
CA ASP A 160 -0.93 1.95 -6.39
C ASP A 160 0.61 1.90 -6.27
N SER A 161 1.25 1.01 -7.04
CA SER A 161 2.73 0.88 -7.04
C SER A 161 3.43 2.16 -7.48
N PHE A 162 2.86 2.91 -8.44
CA PHE A 162 3.42 4.20 -8.88
C PHE A 162 3.22 5.29 -7.83
N LEU A 163 2.07 5.33 -7.15
CA LEU A 163 1.81 6.26 -6.06
C LEU A 163 2.77 6.01 -4.90
N ASP A 164 2.96 4.75 -4.52
CA ASP A 164 3.92 4.36 -3.48
C ASP A 164 5.35 4.75 -3.85
N PHE A 165 5.73 4.54 -5.11
CA PHE A 165 7.04 4.97 -5.61
C PHE A 165 7.21 6.49 -5.45
N ALA A 166 6.17 7.26 -5.78
CA ALA A 166 6.19 8.73 -5.64
C ALA A 166 6.32 9.13 -4.16
N ILE A 167 5.53 8.51 -3.27
CA ILE A 167 5.57 8.76 -1.81
C ILE A 167 6.97 8.44 -1.26
N THR A 168 7.52 7.28 -1.62
CA THR A 168 8.86 6.87 -1.17
C THR A 168 9.94 7.83 -1.70
N THR A 169 9.80 8.28 -2.96
CA THR A 169 10.72 9.26 -3.55
C THR A 169 10.68 10.58 -2.77
N MET A 170 9.48 11.03 -2.38
CA MET A 170 9.32 12.23 -1.55
C MET A 170 9.98 12.04 -0.17
N ALA A 171 9.80 10.87 0.46
CA ALA A 171 10.45 10.55 1.74
C ALA A 171 11.99 10.56 1.61
N VAL A 172 12.53 9.99 0.52
CA VAL A 172 13.98 10.01 0.21
C VAL A 172 14.46 11.45 0.04
N MET A 173 13.73 12.25 -0.74
CA MET A 173 14.09 13.66 -0.96
C MET A 173 14.10 14.43 0.37
N GLY A 174 13.08 14.26 1.20
CA GLY A 174 13.01 14.85 2.53
C GLY A 174 14.22 14.44 3.36
N PHE A 175 14.55 13.15 3.39
CA PHE A 175 15.66 12.61 4.15
C PHE A 175 17.02 13.18 3.73
N PHE A 176 17.24 13.41 2.42
CA PHE A 176 18.47 14.06 1.92
C PHE A 176 18.50 15.57 2.24
N LEU A 177 17.34 16.23 2.15
CA LEU A 177 17.25 17.69 2.38
C LEU A 177 17.46 18.04 3.85
N ILE A 178 17.07 17.20 4.80
CA ILE A 178 17.30 17.38 6.24
C ILE A 178 18.79 17.66 6.51
N HIS A 179 19.68 16.90 5.88
CA HIS A 179 21.13 17.02 6.08
C HIS A 179 21.66 18.39 5.62
N LYS A 180 21.00 19.00 4.62
CA LYS A 180 21.48 20.25 3.99
C LYS A 180 20.81 21.51 4.52
N LEU A 181 19.57 21.42 4.97
CA LEU A 181 18.74 22.58 5.30
C LEU A 181 18.35 22.64 6.77
N ASN A 182 17.33 21.89 7.19
CA ASN A 182 16.81 21.95 8.56
C ASN A 182 15.96 20.70 8.84
N TYR A 183 15.93 20.29 10.10
CA TYR A 183 15.12 19.14 10.57
C TYR A 183 13.60 19.37 10.41
N ALA A 184 13.14 20.63 10.38
CA ALA A 184 11.73 20.97 10.10
C ALA A 184 11.21 20.37 8.78
N ILE A 185 12.11 20.11 7.82
CA ILE A 185 11.77 19.55 6.50
C ILE A 185 11.15 18.15 6.65
N ASP A 186 11.58 17.34 7.62
CA ASP A 186 10.98 16.03 7.90
C ASP A 186 9.49 16.19 8.26
N GLY A 187 9.16 17.22 9.06
CA GLY A 187 7.78 17.58 9.37
C GLY A 187 6.98 17.93 8.12
N VAL A 188 7.54 18.75 7.23
CA VAL A 188 6.87 19.14 5.96
C VAL A 188 6.55 17.91 5.12
N PHE A 189 7.53 17.01 4.90
CA PHE A 189 7.30 15.79 4.13
C PHE A 189 6.34 14.84 4.86
N GLY A 190 6.39 14.77 6.19
CA GLY A 190 5.43 14.02 7.01
C GLY A 190 4.00 14.52 6.81
N ILE A 191 3.79 15.86 6.79
CA ILE A 191 2.48 16.47 6.51
C ILE A 191 1.99 16.07 5.11
N VAL A 192 2.83 16.26 4.09
CA VAL A 192 2.44 15.99 2.70
C VAL A 192 2.07 14.51 2.52
N ILE A 193 2.92 13.61 3.01
CA ILE A 193 2.68 12.15 2.94
C ILE A 193 1.42 11.81 3.75
N GLY A 194 1.27 12.36 4.95
CA GLY A 194 0.09 12.17 5.81
C GLY A 194 -1.20 12.58 5.13
N ILE A 195 -1.21 13.73 4.42
CA ILE A 195 -2.39 14.20 3.66
C ILE A 195 -2.71 13.20 2.52
N ILE A 196 -1.70 12.71 1.80
CA ILE A 196 -1.90 11.74 0.72
C ILE A 196 -2.54 10.46 1.30
N ILE A 197 -1.99 9.94 2.41
CA ILE A 197 -2.51 8.73 3.09
C ILE A 197 -3.95 8.97 3.55
N LEU A 198 -4.19 10.09 4.25
CA LEU A 198 -5.49 10.45 4.82
C LEU A 198 -6.56 10.56 3.72
N THR A 199 -6.26 11.28 2.64
CA THR A 199 -7.23 11.47 1.54
C THR A 199 -7.52 10.17 0.79
N SER A 200 -6.50 9.35 0.56
CA SER A 200 -6.64 8.04 -0.08
C SER A 200 -7.49 7.09 0.79
N ALA A 201 -7.17 6.99 2.08
CA ALA A 201 -7.88 6.15 3.04
C ALA A 201 -9.33 6.63 3.23
N ALA A 202 -9.56 7.94 3.38
CA ALA A 202 -10.90 8.52 3.53
C ALA A 202 -11.78 8.21 2.31
N LYS A 203 -11.22 8.31 1.10
CA LYS A 203 -11.93 7.95 -0.13
C LYS A 203 -12.32 6.47 -0.12
N SER A 204 -11.42 5.58 0.27
CA SER A 204 -11.67 4.14 0.38
C SER A 204 -12.78 3.86 1.40
N VAL A 205 -12.68 4.45 2.60
CA VAL A 205 -13.67 4.31 3.69
C VAL A 205 -15.06 4.74 3.20
N PHE A 206 -15.14 5.91 2.55
CA PHE A 206 -16.40 6.44 2.03
C PHE A 206 -17.02 5.49 0.99
N GLN A 207 -16.21 4.96 0.07
CA GLN A 207 -16.67 3.99 -0.94
C GLN A 207 -17.22 2.71 -0.31
N GLN A 208 -16.53 2.17 0.69
CA GLN A 208 -16.95 0.95 1.39
C GLN A 208 -18.22 1.20 2.24
N ALA A 209 -18.28 2.36 2.92
CA ALA A 209 -19.48 2.76 3.67
C ALA A 209 -20.70 2.85 2.74
N LYS A 210 -20.57 3.52 1.61
CA LYS A 210 -21.64 3.67 0.61
C LYS A 210 -22.10 2.30 0.09
N PHE A 211 -21.17 1.39 -0.17
CA PHE A 211 -21.49 0.01 -0.61
C PHE A 211 -22.25 -0.75 0.47
N LEU A 212 -21.86 -0.62 1.75
CA LEU A 212 -22.49 -1.33 2.86
C LEU A 212 -23.90 -0.81 3.18
N ILE A 213 -24.17 0.49 2.91
CA ILE A 213 -25.49 1.11 3.23
C ILE A 213 -26.48 0.92 2.08
N ASN A 214 -26.03 1.03 0.83
CA ASN A 214 -26.92 1.08 -0.34
C ASN A 214 -27.29 -0.30 -0.91
N ASP A 215 -26.65 -1.39 -0.48
CA ASP A 215 -26.94 -2.77 -0.85
C ASP A 215 -27.52 -3.56 0.35
#